data_3ddb12448c72ba49dee2169bf6649173
#
_entry.id   3ddb12448c72ba49dee2169bf6649173
#
_cell.length_a   1.000
_cell.length_b   1.000
_cell.length_c   1.000
_cell.angle_alpha   90.00
_cell.angle_beta   90.00
_cell.angle_gamma   90.00
#
_symmetry.space_group_name_H-M   'P 1'
#
loop_
_entity.id
_entity.type
_entity.pdbx_description
1 polymer ?
#
loop_
_entity_poly.entity_id
_entity_poly.type
_entity_poly.pdbx_seq_one_letter_code
_entity_poly.pdbx_strand_id
1 'polypeptide(L)'
;MRRPAFILMVTGFALESFVNSALLVHMVPVMSALGLGAMAVVVGTLFGPSQVLSRLINMVFGESLSQVMLAIICAILLPTALVILIATAPSVPGALVFAVVFGLGSGLNSIVYGTLPLPLFGSDGYGRRQGQIMSVRLVVSSMAPFALAFLMGNLGVSWSLSIAALLSTVAVAAFFAIMRLTRPVVARPETVPNPGEA
;
A
#
# COMPACT_ATOMS: atom_id res chain seq x y z
N MET A 1 10.45 21.62 0.02
CA MET A 1 9.37 20.68 -0.37
C MET A 1 9.83 19.24 -0.64
N ARG A 2 11.03 18.98 -1.18
CA ARG A 2 11.45 17.61 -1.56
C ARG A 2 11.75 16.65 -0.39
N ARG A 3 12.34 17.13 0.73
CA ARG A 3 12.70 16.27 1.88
C ARG A 3 11.49 15.66 2.62
N PRO A 4 10.46 16.42 3.02
CA PRO A 4 9.31 15.83 3.73
C PRO A 4 8.53 14.85 2.84
N ALA A 5 8.34 15.12 1.55
CA ALA A 5 7.69 14.21 0.63
C ALA A 5 8.46 12.89 0.47
N PHE A 6 9.80 12.95 0.46
CA PHE A 6 10.64 11.75 0.40
C PHE A 6 10.50 10.90 1.66
N ILE A 7 10.54 11.52 2.85
CA ILE A 7 10.37 10.81 4.12
C ILE A 7 9.00 10.15 4.18
N LEU A 8 7.94 10.89 3.84
CA LEU A 8 6.58 10.35 3.82
C LEU A 8 6.44 9.16 2.85
N MET A 9 7.05 9.25 1.67
CA MET A 9 7.04 8.17 0.69
C MET A 9 7.79 6.93 1.20
N VAL A 10 8.98 7.10 1.77
CA VAL A 10 9.75 5.99 2.34
C VAL A 10 8.99 5.34 3.49
N THR A 11 8.40 6.14 4.38
CA THR A 11 7.58 5.63 5.50
C THR A 11 6.35 4.89 5.00
N GLY A 12 5.60 5.44 4.05
CA GLY A 12 4.45 4.78 3.45
C GLY A 12 4.82 3.44 2.83
N PHE A 13 5.86 3.41 2.01
CA PHE A 13 6.35 2.17 1.40
C PHE A 13 6.88 1.15 2.41
N ALA A 14 7.56 1.60 3.47
CA ALA A 14 8.04 0.71 4.52
C ALA A 14 6.89 0.04 5.26
N LEU A 15 5.87 0.81 5.66
CA LEU A 15 4.67 0.28 6.34
C LEU A 15 3.87 -0.67 5.45
N GLU A 16 3.64 -0.31 4.18
CA GLU A 16 2.98 -1.18 3.20
C GLU A 16 3.73 -2.50 3.02
N SER A 17 5.06 -2.43 2.86
CA SER A 17 5.89 -3.62 2.70
C SER A 17 5.92 -4.48 3.96
N PHE A 18 5.93 -3.85 5.14
CA PHE A 18 5.87 -4.55 6.42
C PHE A 18 4.60 -5.37 6.53
N VAL A 19 3.44 -4.73 6.38
CA VAL A 19 2.15 -5.41 6.51
C VAL A 19 1.95 -6.46 5.42
N ASN A 20 2.31 -6.15 4.17
CA ASN A 20 2.23 -7.09 3.07
C ASN A 20 3.09 -8.34 3.30
N SER A 21 4.34 -8.17 3.74
CA SER A 21 5.26 -9.29 4.04
C SER A 21 4.77 -10.12 5.22
N ALA A 22 4.33 -9.48 6.30
CA ALA A 22 3.79 -10.15 7.48
C ALA A 22 2.60 -11.05 7.12
N LEU A 23 1.63 -10.49 6.38
CA LEU A 23 0.43 -11.21 5.98
C LEU A 23 0.70 -12.31 4.96
N LEU A 24 1.59 -12.07 4.00
CA LEU A 24 1.90 -13.05 2.96
C LEU A 24 2.50 -14.32 3.56
N VAL A 25 3.44 -14.17 4.51
CA VAL A 25 4.06 -15.31 5.18
C VAL A 25 3.08 -16.03 6.11
N HIS A 26 2.21 -15.29 6.80
CA HIS A 26 1.29 -15.84 7.78
C HIS A 26 -0.15 -16.00 7.27
N MET A 27 -0.38 -15.93 5.96
CA MET A 27 -1.73 -15.97 5.38
C MET A 27 -2.50 -17.22 5.85
N VAL A 28 -1.93 -18.39 5.66
CA VAL A 28 -2.56 -19.66 6.07
C VAL A 28 -2.68 -19.78 7.59
N PRO A 29 -1.63 -19.54 8.40
CA PRO A 29 -1.74 -19.52 9.85
C PRO A 29 -2.80 -18.58 10.40
N VAL A 30 -2.87 -17.33 9.87
CA VAL A 30 -3.88 -16.34 10.27
C VAL A 30 -5.30 -16.84 9.99
N MET A 31 -5.55 -17.33 8.79
CA MET A 31 -6.88 -17.83 8.40
C MET A 31 -7.27 -19.08 9.20
N SER A 32 -6.32 -20.00 9.45
CA SER A 32 -6.56 -21.18 10.27
C SER A 32 -6.91 -20.79 11.72
N ALA A 33 -6.20 -19.82 12.28
CA ALA A 33 -6.47 -19.30 13.62
C ALA A 33 -7.79 -18.51 13.73
N LEU A 34 -8.28 -17.96 12.61
CA LEU A 34 -9.62 -17.35 12.51
C LEU A 34 -10.74 -18.37 12.31
N GLY A 35 -10.43 -19.66 12.29
CA GLY A 35 -11.43 -20.74 12.21
C GLY A 35 -11.78 -21.22 10.80
N LEU A 36 -11.03 -20.82 9.76
CA LEU A 36 -11.29 -21.26 8.38
C LEU A 36 -10.78 -22.70 8.11
N GLY A 37 -9.95 -23.29 8.96
CA GLY A 37 -9.48 -24.66 8.83
C GLY A 37 -8.81 -24.95 7.47
N ALA A 38 -9.21 -26.04 6.81
CA ALA A 38 -8.67 -26.43 5.50
C ALA A 38 -8.95 -25.40 4.38
N MET A 39 -9.97 -24.57 4.51
CA MET A 39 -10.29 -23.53 3.53
C MET A 39 -9.24 -22.41 3.47
N ALA A 40 -8.40 -22.28 4.49
CA ALA A 40 -7.31 -21.31 4.53
C ALA A 40 -6.37 -21.42 3.32
N VAL A 41 -6.06 -22.64 2.91
CA VAL A 41 -5.20 -22.90 1.73
C VAL A 41 -5.92 -22.48 0.44
N VAL A 42 -7.19 -22.84 0.29
CA VAL A 42 -8.00 -22.51 -0.88
C VAL A 42 -8.12 -21.00 -1.04
N VAL A 43 -8.38 -20.28 0.04
CA VAL A 43 -8.44 -18.81 0.04
C VAL A 43 -7.08 -18.22 -0.38
N GLY A 44 -5.98 -18.77 0.13
CA GLY A 44 -4.62 -18.34 -0.21
C GLY A 44 -4.29 -18.46 -1.71
N THR A 45 -4.87 -19.43 -2.42
CA THR A 45 -4.62 -19.62 -3.86
C THR A 45 -5.14 -18.46 -4.72
N LEU A 46 -6.13 -17.70 -4.24
CA LEU A 46 -6.69 -16.54 -4.98
C LEU A 46 -5.77 -15.32 -4.97
N PHE A 47 -4.84 -15.24 -4.02
CA PHE A 47 -3.94 -14.10 -3.89
C PHE A 47 -3.11 -13.86 -5.15
N GLY A 48 -2.47 -14.90 -5.69
CA GLY A 48 -1.64 -14.79 -6.90
C GLY A 48 -2.40 -14.30 -8.15
N PRO A 49 -3.49 -14.97 -8.53
CA PRO A 49 -4.34 -14.51 -9.64
C PRO A 49 -4.83 -13.07 -9.48
N SER A 50 -5.19 -12.66 -8.26
CA SER A 50 -5.63 -11.29 -7.97
C SER A 50 -4.51 -10.27 -8.17
N GLN A 51 -3.27 -10.60 -7.83
CA GLN A 51 -2.11 -9.76 -8.12
C GLN A 51 -1.90 -9.57 -9.63
N VAL A 52 -2.02 -10.65 -10.41
CA VAL A 52 -1.90 -10.56 -11.87
C VAL A 52 -3.02 -9.72 -12.45
N LEU A 53 -4.25 -9.95 -12.00
CA LEU A 53 -5.43 -9.20 -12.43
C LEU A 53 -5.26 -7.69 -12.18
N SER A 54 -4.76 -7.28 -11.03
CA SER A 54 -4.57 -5.85 -10.73
C SER A 54 -3.56 -5.19 -11.67
N ARG A 55 -2.49 -5.90 -12.05
CA ARG A 55 -1.50 -5.40 -13.01
C ARG A 55 -2.09 -5.26 -14.40
N LEU A 56 -2.92 -6.23 -14.83
CA LEU A 56 -3.64 -6.17 -16.11
C LEU A 56 -4.62 -4.99 -16.12
N ILE A 57 -5.41 -4.82 -15.07
CA ILE A 57 -6.32 -3.67 -14.94
C ILE A 57 -5.54 -2.35 -15.04
N ASN A 58 -4.42 -2.25 -14.32
CA ASN A 58 -3.59 -1.05 -14.38
C ASN A 58 -2.96 -0.83 -15.76
N MET A 59 -2.61 -1.88 -16.48
CA MET A 59 -2.08 -1.79 -17.84
C MET A 59 -3.11 -1.23 -18.81
N VAL A 60 -4.38 -1.63 -18.68
CA VAL A 60 -5.46 -1.23 -19.60
C VAL A 60 -6.05 0.13 -19.23
N PHE A 61 -6.21 0.41 -17.93
CA PHE A 61 -6.94 1.59 -17.44
C PHE A 61 -6.07 2.58 -16.65
N GLY A 62 -4.83 2.25 -16.38
CA GLY A 62 -3.96 3.04 -15.49
C GLY A 62 -3.31 4.26 -16.14
N GLU A 63 -3.33 4.38 -17.47
CA GLU A 63 -2.67 5.48 -18.20
C GLU A 63 -3.19 6.87 -17.80
N SER A 64 -4.47 6.98 -17.46
CA SER A 64 -5.10 8.24 -17.04
C SER A 64 -4.85 8.60 -15.57
N LEU A 65 -4.33 7.67 -14.75
CA LEU A 65 -4.14 7.86 -13.33
C LEU A 65 -2.76 8.45 -13.01
N SER A 66 -2.74 9.50 -12.19
CA SER A 66 -1.45 9.96 -11.64
C SER A 66 -0.84 8.90 -10.73
N GLN A 67 0.50 8.80 -10.71
CA GLN A 67 1.20 7.81 -9.87
C GLN A 67 0.92 8.00 -8.38
N VAL A 68 0.65 9.23 -7.94
CA VAL A 68 0.24 9.51 -6.55
C VAL A 68 -1.16 8.97 -6.27
N MET A 69 -2.09 9.10 -7.22
CA MET A 69 -3.44 8.54 -7.08
C MET A 69 -3.39 7.01 -7.04
N LEU A 70 -2.58 6.40 -7.91
CA LEU A 70 -2.37 4.95 -7.92
C LEU A 70 -1.80 4.46 -6.58
N ALA A 71 -0.84 5.19 -5.99
CA ALA A 71 -0.29 4.88 -4.68
C ALA A 71 -1.35 4.94 -3.57
N ILE A 72 -2.24 5.92 -3.61
CA ILE A 72 -3.34 6.06 -2.64
C ILE A 72 -4.35 4.91 -2.79
N ILE A 73 -4.76 4.58 -4.00
CA ILE A 73 -5.68 3.46 -4.27
C ILE A 73 -5.07 2.16 -3.73
N CYS A 74 -3.81 1.90 -4.06
CA CYS A 74 -3.07 0.75 -3.59
C CYS A 74 -3.03 0.68 -2.06
N ALA A 75 -2.68 1.81 -1.42
CA ALA A 75 -2.57 1.88 0.02
C ALA A 75 -3.91 1.68 0.75
N ILE A 76 -5.03 2.12 0.18
CA ILE A 76 -6.37 1.93 0.75
C ILE A 76 -6.80 0.46 0.68
N LEU A 77 -6.42 -0.28 -0.34
CA LEU A 77 -6.83 -1.68 -0.51
C LEU A 77 -6.32 -2.56 0.64
N LEU A 78 -5.14 -2.29 1.19
CA LEU A 78 -4.54 -3.11 2.23
C LEU A 78 -5.32 -3.06 3.57
N PRO A 79 -5.56 -1.89 4.19
CA PRO A 79 -6.37 -1.83 5.40
C PRO A 79 -7.83 -2.26 5.15
N THR A 80 -8.38 -1.98 3.96
CA THR A 80 -9.73 -2.43 3.60
C THR A 80 -9.81 -3.96 3.60
N ALA A 81 -8.85 -4.65 3.01
CA ALA A 81 -8.77 -6.10 3.04
C ALA A 81 -8.74 -6.63 4.48
N LEU A 82 -7.89 -6.06 5.33
CA LEU A 82 -7.79 -6.46 6.74
C LEU A 82 -9.08 -6.25 7.52
N VAL A 83 -9.74 -5.10 7.32
CA VAL A 83 -11.05 -4.83 7.96
C VAL A 83 -12.09 -5.84 7.50
N ILE A 84 -12.14 -6.17 6.21
CA ILE A 84 -13.04 -7.22 5.70
C ILE A 84 -12.77 -8.55 6.40
N LEU A 85 -11.51 -8.98 6.48
CA LEU A 85 -11.16 -10.23 7.14
C LEU A 85 -11.57 -10.26 8.61
N ILE A 86 -11.26 -9.20 9.36
CA ILE A 86 -11.59 -9.09 10.78
C ILE A 86 -13.12 -9.10 10.99
N ALA A 87 -13.85 -8.35 10.17
CA ALA A 87 -15.30 -8.19 10.32
C ALA A 87 -16.11 -9.42 9.89
N THR A 88 -15.57 -10.25 9.00
CA THR A 88 -16.30 -11.39 8.43
C THR A 88 -15.83 -12.74 8.93
N ALA A 89 -14.72 -12.84 9.64
CA ALA A 89 -14.24 -14.11 10.18
C ALA A 89 -15.26 -14.74 11.12
N PRO A 90 -15.45 -16.07 11.07
CA PRO A 90 -14.76 -17.10 10.27
C PRO A 90 -15.40 -17.38 8.89
N SER A 91 -16.09 -16.44 8.28
CA SER A 91 -16.81 -16.63 7.02
C SER A 91 -15.87 -16.89 5.84
N VAL A 92 -16.06 -17.99 5.13
CA VAL A 92 -15.30 -18.32 3.91
C VAL A 92 -15.51 -17.28 2.80
N PRO A 93 -16.73 -16.83 2.47
CA PRO A 93 -16.93 -15.77 1.49
C PRO A 93 -16.18 -14.48 1.84
N GLY A 94 -16.17 -14.08 3.11
CA GLY A 94 -15.42 -12.91 3.55
C GLY A 94 -13.90 -13.06 3.37
N ALA A 95 -13.37 -14.23 3.69
CA ALA A 95 -11.97 -14.54 3.47
C ALA A 95 -11.58 -14.58 1.97
N LEU A 96 -12.47 -15.02 1.09
CA LEU A 96 -12.27 -14.96 -0.37
C LEU A 96 -12.19 -13.49 -0.85
N VAL A 97 -13.10 -12.64 -0.38
CA VAL A 97 -13.07 -11.20 -0.69
C VAL A 97 -11.79 -10.55 -0.16
N PHE A 98 -11.39 -10.87 1.08
CA PHE A 98 -10.10 -10.43 1.62
C PHE A 98 -8.94 -10.81 0.70
N ALA A 99 -8.83 -12.08 0.28
CA ALA A 99 -7.73 -12.55 -0.55
C ALA A 99 -7.65 -11.83 -1.89
N VAL A 100 -8.82 -11.55 -2.50
CA VAL A 100 -8.89 -10.79 -3.76
C VAL A 100 -8.46 -9.34 -3.53
N VAL A 101 -9.03 -8.64 -2.56
CA VAL A 101 -8.73 -7.22 -2.30
C VAL A 101 -7.26 -7.05 -1.88
N PHE A 102 -6.75 -7.93 -1.04
CA PHE A 102 -5.35 -7.96 -0.61
C PHE A 102 -4.41 -8.22 -1.80
N GLY A 103 -4.76 -9.19 -2.66
CA GLY A 103 -4.00 -9.48 -3.88
C GLY A 103 -3.99 -8.33 -4.86
N LEU A 104 -5.12 -7.65 -5.09
CA LEU A 104 -5.22 -6.46 -5.94
C LEU A 104 -4.28 -5.34 -5.43
N GLY A 105 -4.33 -5.03 -4.14
CA GLY A 105 -3.45 -4.03 -3.51
C GLY A 105 -1.98 -4.39 -3.65
N SER A 106 -1.62 -5.63 -3.31
CA SER A 106 -0.24 -6.13 -3.39
C SER A 106 0.32 -6.12 -4.83
N GLY A 107 -0.53 -6.41 -5.83
CA GLY A 107 -0.16 -6.35 -7.24
C GLY A 107 0.14 -4.93 -7.72
N LEU A 108 -0.70 -3.96 -7.39
CA LEU A 108 -0.48 -2.54 -7.69
C LEU A 108 0.75 -1.98 -6.96
N ASN A 109 0.97 -2.38 -5.71
CA ASN A 109 2.09 -1.93 -4.90
C ASN A 109 3.43 -2.17 -5.59
N SER A 110 3.57 -3.30 -6.28
CA SER A 110 4.80 -3.63 -7.02
C SER A 110 5.08 -2.65 -8.17
N ILE A 111 4.05 -2.05 -8.77
CA ILE A 111 4.17 -1.02 -9.81
C ILE A 111 4.56 0.31 -9.18
N VAL A 112 3.82 0.71 -8.14
CA VAL A 112 3.98 2.00 -7.44
C VAL A 112 5.39 2.16 -6.87
N TYR A 113 6.00 1.11 -6.35
CA TYR A 113 7.37 1.14 -5.83
C TYR A 113 8.40 1.59 -6.85
N GLY A 114 8.22 1.24 -8.13
CA GLY A 114 9.11 1.65 -9.21
C GLY A 114 8.73 2.97 -9.85
N THR A 115 7.44 3.30 -9.90
CA THR A 115 6.96 4.42 -10.73
C THR A 115 6.78 5.73 -9.96
N LEU A 116 6.38 5.69 -8.67
CA LEU A 116 6.07 6.88 -7.88
C LEU A 116 7.27 7.83 -7.65
N PRO A 117 8.52 7.37 -7.45
CA PRO A 117 9.64 8.28 -7.19
C PRO A 117 9.97 9.19 -8.38
N LEU A 118 9.72 8.74 -9.60
CA LEU A 118 10.09 9.47 -10.82
C LEU A 118 9.34 10.80 -10.99
N PRO A 119 8.00 10.85 -10.97
CA PRO A 119 7.26 12.11 -11.10
C PRO A 119 7.44 13.05 -9.90
N LEU A 120 7.78 12.53 -8.71
CA LEU A 120 7.96 13.35 -7.52
C LEU A 120 9.33 14.03 -7.44
N PHE A 121 10.38 13.37 -7.94
CA PHE A 121 11.76 13.81 -7.72
C PHE A 121 12.57 13.97 -8.99
N GLY A 122 12.05 13.58 -10.15
CA GLY A 122 12.75 13.61 -11.43
C GLY A 122 13.75 12.48 -11.60
N SER A 123 14.39 12.44 -12.76
CA SER A 123 15.35 11.41 -13.16
C SER A 123 16.71 11.55 -12.48
N ASP A 124 17.13 12.79 -12.11
CA ASP A 124 18.44 13.03 -11.51
C ASP A 124 18.59 12.29 -10.18
N GLY A 125 19.60 11.40 -10.12
CA GLY A 125 19.86 10.59 -8.93
C GLY A 125 18.75 9.58 -8.59
N TYR A 126 17.90 9.21 -9.57
CA TYR A 126 16.83 8.23 -9.39
C TYR A 126 17.34 6.91 -8.79
N GLY A 127 18.43 6.34 -9.35
CA GLY A 127 18.99 5.07 -8.87
C GLY A 127 19.39 5.13 -7.39
N ARG A 128 20.02 6.24 -6.94
CA ARG A 128 20.39 6.42 -5.54
C ARG A 128 19.15 6.47 -4.62
N ARG A 129 18.13 7.23 -5.02
CA ARG A 129 16.88 7.31 -4.26
C ARG A 129 16.15 5.97 -4.21
N GLN A 130 16.08 5.29 -5.35
CA GLN A 130 15.47 3.97 -5.44
C GLN A 130 16.21 2.96 -4.57
N GLY A 131 17.54 2.99 -4.54
CA GLY A 131 18.36 2.18 -3.66
C GLY A 131 18.04 2.44 -2.17
N GLN A 132 17.91 3.69 -1.76
CA GLN A 132 17.54 4.06 -0.39
C GLN A 132 16.15 3.55 -0.01
N ILE A 133 15.15 3.74 -0.88
CA ILE A 133 13.78 3.25 -0.68
C ILE A 133 13.79 1.72 -0.53
N MET A 134 14.46 1.03 -1.44
CA MET A 134 14.54 -0.43 -1.43
C MET A 134 15.25 -0.96 -0.19
N SER A 135 16.35 -0.34 0.26
CA SER A 135 17.08 -0.76 1.45
C SER A 135 16.20 -0.68 2.71
N VAL A 136 15.54 0.46 2.92
CA VAL A 136 14.62 0.63 4.08
C VAL A 136 13.50 -0.39 4.01
N ARG A 137 12.88 -0.54 2.84
CA ARG A 137 11.77 -1.46 2.62
C ARG A 137 12.16 -2.92 2.90
N LEU A 138 13.32 -3.38 2.40
CA LEU A 138 13.79 -4.75 2.59
C LEU A 138 14.10 -5.05 4.05
N VAL A 139 14.78 -4.13 4.76
CA VAL A 139 15.07 -4.28 6.18
C VAL A 139 13.77 -4.38 6.99
N VAL A 140 12.83 -3.47 6.75
CA VAL A 140 11.56 -3.44 7.49
C VAL A 140 10.71 -4.67 7.18
N SER A 141 10.63 -5.09 5.92
CA SER A 141 9.82 -6.25 5.51
C SER A 141 10.42 -7.59 5.99
N SER A 142 11.74 -7.68 6.18
CA SER A 142 12.36 -8.90 6.70
C SER A 142 12.00 -9.18 8.16
N MET A 143 11.76 -8.13 8.95
CA MET A 143 11.35 -8.25 10.35
C MET A 143 9.83 -8.52 10.52
N ALA A 144 9.06 -8.25 9.50
CA ALA A 144 7.61 -8.24 9.57
C ALA A 144 6.97 -9.59 9.94
N PRO A 145 7.40 -10.74 9.37
CA PRO A 145 6.85 -12.04 9.75
C PRO A 145 7.11 -12.37 11.23
N PHE A 146 8.31 -12.08 11.72
CA PHE A 146 8.64 -12.28 13.12
C PHE A 146 7.78 -11.42 14.05
N ALA A 147 7.62 -10.14 13.72
CA ALA A 147 6.81 -9.21 14.49
C ALA A 147 5.33 -9.66 14.53
N LEU A 148 4.76 -10.10 13.41
CA LEU A 148 3.38 -10.58 13.37
C LEU A 148 3.22 -11.88 14.18
N ALA A 149 4.14 -12.83 14.06
CA ALA A 149 4.11 -14.06 14.85
C ALA A 149 4.16 -13.77 16.36
N PHE A 150 5.03 -12.85 16.78
CA PHE A 150 5.13 -12.40 18.16
C PHE A 150 3.84 -11.77 18.67
N LEU A 151 3.23 -10.89 17.88
CA LEU A 151 1.95 -10.27 18.21
C LEU A 151 0.83 -11.31 18.32
N MET A 152 0.74 -12.23 17.37
CA MET A 152 -0.27 -13.29 17.38
C MET A 152 -0.14 -14.21 18.62
N GLY A 153 1.08 -14.51 19.04
CA GLY A 153 1.33 -15.32 20.23
C GLY A 153 0.98 -14.63 21.55
N ASN A 154 1.12 -13.30 21.62
CA ASN A 154 0.89 -12.55 22.86
C ASN A 154 -0.49 -11.89 22.95
N LEU A 155 -1.03 -11.39 21.84
CA LEU A 155 -2.28 -10.61 21.81
C LEU A 155 -3.42 -11.33 21.09
N GLY A 156 -3.11 -12.45 20.43
CA GLY A 156 -4.06 -13.15 19.57
C GLY A 156 -4.19 -12.54 18.17
N VAL A 157 -4.85 -13.27 17.28
CA VAL A 157 -4.89 -12.97 15.84
C VAL A 157 -5.65 -11.69 15.55
N SER A 158 -6.83 -11.48 16.17
CA SER A 158 -7.69 -10.33 15.88
C SER A 158 -7.00 -9.00 16.24
N TRP A 159 -6.33 -8.91 17.39
CA TRP A 159 -5.59 -7.73 17.78
C TRP A 159 -4.37 -7.49 16.87
N SER A 160 -3.67 -8.55 16.48
CA SER A 160 -2.53 -8.45 15.57
C SER A 160 -2.93 -7.91 14.20
N LEU A 161 -4.06 -8.36 13.66
CA LEU A 161 -4.62 -7.86 12.41
C LEU A 161 -5.10 -6.40 12.54
N SER A 162 -5.67 -6.03 13.69
CA SER A 162 -6.08 -4.64 13.96
C SER A 162 -4.89 -3.69 13.99
N ILE A 163 -3.78 -4.10 14.60
CA ILE A 163 -2.52 -3.35 14.58
C ILE A 163 -1.99 -3.22 13.14
N ALA A 164 -2.00 -4.30 12.37
CA ALA A 164 -1.60 -4.28 10.96
C ALA A 164 -2.48 -3.33 10.13
N ALA A 165 -3.80 -3.32 10.35
CA ALA A 165 -4.74 -2.41 9.70
C ALA A 165 -4.45 -0.94 10.07
N LEU A 166 -4.14 -0.68 11.34
CA LEU A 166 -3.76 0.67 11.79
C LEU A 166 -2.46 1.14 11.11
N LEU A 167 -1.43 0.29 11.06
CA LEU A 167 -0.17 0.61 10.37
C LEU A 167 -0.40 0.92 8.88
N SER A 168 -1.24 0.13 8.21
CA SER A 168 -1.62 0.37 6.81
C SER A 168 -2.38 1.69 6.65
N THR A 169 -3.25 2.04 7.60
CA THR A 169 -3.97 3.32 7.58
C THR A 169 -3.02 4.52 7.74
N VAL A 170 -1.95 4.37 8.54
CA VAL A 170 -0.89 5.38 8.62
C VAL A 170 -0.16 5.54 7.28
N ALA A 171 0.07 4.44 6.55
CA ALA A 171 0.64 4.51 5.20
C ALA A 171 -0.28 5.27 4.24
N VAL A 172 -1.59 5.03 4.29
CA VAL A 172 -2.60 5.80 3.51
C VAL A 172 -2.48 7.29 3.82
N ALA A 173 -2.43 7.66 5.10
CA ALA A 173 -2.29 9.05 5.52
C ALA A 173 -1.00 9.69 4.99
N ALA A 174 0.12 8.94 4.95
CA ALA A 174 1.39 9.41 4.39
C ALA A 174 1.26 9.73 2.89
N PHE A 175 0.61 8.86 2.09
CA PHE A 175 0.40 9.12 0.67
C PHE A 175 -0.59 10.26 0.40
N PHE A 176 -1.63 10.41 1.21
CA PHE A 176 -2.50 11.59 1.16
C PHE A 176 -1.76 12.89 1.48
N ALA A 177 -0.85 12.87 2.45
CA ALA A 177 -0.01 14.01 2.76
C ALA A 177 0.90 14.38 1.58
N ILE A 178 1.48 13.40 0.88
CA ILE A 178 2.25 13.62 -0.35
C ILE A 178 1.37 14.30 -1.41
N MET A 179 0.16 13.81 -1.64
CA MET A 179 -0.77 14.40 -2.61
C MET A 179 -1.04 15.88 -2.30
N ARG A 180 -1.23 16.22 -1.02
CA ARG A 180 -1.43 17.62 -0.60
C ARG A 180 -0.20 18.49 -0.80
N LEU A 181 1.00 17.95 -0.55
CA LEU A 181 2.27 18.67 -0.72
C LEU A 181 2.65 18.88 -2.19
N THR A 182 2.15 18.01 -3.09
CA THR A 182 2.50 18.03 -4.52
C THR A 182 1.42 18.67 -5.39
N ARG A 183 0.26 19.04 -4.84
CA ARG A 183 -0.73 19.83 -5.58
C ARG A 183 -0.07 21.14 -6.04
N PRO A 184 -0.09 21.46 -7.36
CA PRO A 184 0.38 22.76 -7.80
C PRO A 184 -0.46 23.83 -7.08
N VAL A 185 0.22 24.77 -6.44
CA VAL A 185 -0.41 26.02 -6.03
C VAL A 185 -0.97 26.60 -7.32
N VAL A 186 -2.28 26.68 -7.43
CA VAL A 186 -2.96 27.32 -8.57
C VAL A 186 -2.33 28.71 -8.66
N ALA A 187 -1.50 28.92 -9.68
CA ALA A 187 -0.94 30.22 -9.95
C ALA A 187 -2.13 31.17 -10.09
N ARG A 188 -2.21 32.20 -9.22
CA ARG A 188 -3.14 33.29 -9.43
C ARG A 188 -2.92 33.77 -10.88
N PRO A 189 -3.98 33.96 -11.68
CA PRO A 189 -3.82 34.57 -12.98
C PRO A 189 -3.06 35.87 -12.74
N GLU A 190 -1.89 36.02 -13.36
CA GLU A 190 -1.21 37.30 -13.42
C GLU A 190 -2.24 38.26 -14.06
N THR A 191 -2.65 39.26 -13.31
CA THR A 191 -3.45 40.36 -13.84
C THR A 191 -2.60 41.00 -14.92
N VAL A 192 -2.92 40.70 -16.17
CA VAL A 192 -2.30 41.35 -17.34
C VAL A 192 -2.51 42.82 -17.12
N PRO A 193 -1.44 43.68 -17.10
CA PRO A 193 -1.60 45.12 -16.99
C PRO A 193 -2.42 45.57 -18.16
N ASN A 194 -3.45 46.37 -17.88
CA ASN A 194 -4.34 46.95 -18.90
C ASN A 194 -3.50 47.84 -19.84
N PRO A 195 -3.40 47.54 -21.16
CA PRO A 195 -2.59 48.32 -22.09
C PRO A 195 -3.09 49.77 -22.32
N GLY A 196 -4.04 50.26 -21.53
CA GLY A 196 -4.62 51.60 -21.62
C GLY A 196 -4.15 52.63 -20.60
N GLU A 197 -3.12 52.30 -19.75
CA GLU A 197 -2.56 53.28 -18.78
C GLU A 197 -1.11 53.68 -19.13
N ALA A 198 -0.81 53.89 -20.44
CA ALA A 198 0.44 54.49 -20.87
C ALA A 198 0.16 55.80 -21.61
#